data_46aa954de843f7469bee56eac2d0a3a9
#
_entry.id   46aa954de843f7469bee56eac2d0a3a9
#
_cell.length_a   1.000
_cell.length_b   1.000
_cell.length_c   1.000
_cell.angle_alpha   90.00
_cell.angle_beta   90.00
_cell.angle_gamma   90.00
#
_symmetry.space_group_name_H-M   'P 1'
#
loop_
_entity.id
_entity.type
_entity.pdbx_description
1 polymer ?
#
loop_
_entity_poly.entity_id
_entity_poly.type
_entity_poly.pdbx_seq_one_letter_code
_entity_poly.pdbx_strand_id
1 'polypeptide(L)'
;KSAFACDPVSAFGGIVSCNFKITKVLALELSKLFLEVIIANKFDINALKILKRKKNLRLIDASNYKINNGLKYLSVNNEILIQSEDIKKFTFKDFKIVSKRKPTSKEIKNLIFAFNICRHVKSNAIVLAANETTVGIGSGQSSRLDSCKIAIEKMKKFTTVNENLVAASDAFFPFVDGIEKLVQSGV
;
A
#
# COMPACT_ATOMS: atom_id res chain seq x y z
N LYS A 1 -12.31 4.74 0.02
CA LYS A 1 -12.98 3.75 0.88
C LYS A 1 -12.26 2.41 0.85
N SER A 2 -11.99 1.84 -0.31
CA SER A 2 -11.35 0.52 -0.46
C SER A 2 -10.00 0.43 0.26
N ALA A 3 -9.12 1.43 0.12
CA ALA A 3 -7.84 1.45 0.83
C ALA A 3 -8.00 1.42 2.37
N PHE A 4 -9.02 2.10 2.90
CA PHE A 4 -9.33 2.08 4.33
C PHE A 4 -9.89 0.71 4.78
N ALA A 5 -10.69 0.06 3.91
CA ALA A 5 -11.30 -1.23 4.23
C ALA A 5 -10.29 -2.38 4.34
N CYS A 6 -9.07 -2.22 3.81
CA CYS A 6 -8.02 -3.23 3.92
C CYS A 6 -7.62 -3.51 5.38
N ASP A 7 -7.58 -2.46 6.22
CA ASP A 7 -7.32 -2.57 7.66
C ASP A 7 -7.87 -1.34 8.39
N PRO A 8 -9.17 -1.30 8.68
CA PRO A 8 -9.81 -0.15 9.30
C PRO A 8 -9.37 0.07 10.76
N VAL A 9 -8.85 -0.96 11.41
CA VAL A 9 -8.39 -0.88 12.81
C VAL A 9 -7.05 -0.18 12.90
N SER A 10 -6.08 -0.59 12.08
CA SER A 10 -4.73 0.00 12.07
C SER A 10 -4.69 1.40 11.46
N ALA A 11 -5.75 1.83 10.78
CA ALA A 11 -5.86 3.16 10.18
C ALA A 11 -6.13 4.28 11.21
N PHE A 12 -6.32 3.96 12.48
CA PHE A 12 -6.47 4.95 13.56
C PHE A 12 -5.19 5.78 13.71
N GLY A 13 -5.30 7.11 13.69
CA GLY A 13 -4.15 8.01 13.71
C GLY A 13 -3.36 8.04 12.39
N GLY A 14 -3.97 7.56 11.31
CA GLY A 14 -3.30 7.39 10.03
C GLY A 14 -2.96 8.69 9.30
N ILE A 15 -2.08 8.55 8.32
CA ILE A 15 -1.72 9.58 7.34
C ILE A 15 -2.34 9.18 6.00
N VAL A 16 -3.14 10.08 5.42
CA VAL A 16 -3.78 9.86 4.12
C VAL A 16 -3.10 10.72 3.07
N SER A 17 -2.62 10.08 1.99
CA SER A 17 -2.08 10.77 0.83
C SER A 17 -2.96 10.54 -0.40
N CYS A 18 -3.28 11.62 -1.12
CA CYS A 18 -4.08 11.61 -2.33
C CYS A 18 -3.37 12.34 -3.46
N ASN A 19 -3.17 11.66 -4.58
CA ASN A 19 -2.61 12.27 -5.80
C ASN A 19 -3.64 13.05 -6.64
N PHE A 20 -4.76 13.40 -6.03
CA PHE A 20 -5.87 14.15 -6.63
C PHE A 20 -6.43 15.16 -5.64
N LYS A 21 -7.34 16.00 -6.12
CA LYS A 21 -8.00 17.04 -5.33
C LYS A 21 -9.01 16.46 -4.33
N ILE A 22 -8.92 16.84 -3.06
CA ILE A 22 -9.91 16.48 -2.04
C ILE A 22 -11.18 17.30 -2.26
N THR A 23 -12.27 16.62 -2.60
CA THR A 23 -13.60 17.18 -2.76
C THR A 23 -14.36 17.25 -1.43
N LYS A 24 -15.45 18.03 -1.40
CA LYS A 24 -16.38 18.09 -0.24
C LYS A 24 -16.83 16.69 0.21
N VAL A 25 -17.21 15.83 -0.75
CA VAL A 25 -17.71 14.47 -0.47
C VAL A 25 -16.64 13.63 0.22
N LEU A 26 -15.42 13.65 -0.31
CA LEU A 26 -14.31 12.91 0.30
C LEU A 26 -13.94 13.48 1.68
N ALA A 27 -13.95 14.79 1.83
CA ALA A 27 -13.67 15.45 3.11
C ALA A 27 -14.68 15.04 4.21
N LEU A 28 -15.95 14.89 3.87
CA LEU A 28 -16.97 14.38 4.80
C LEU A 28 -16.64 12.95 5.25
N GLU A 29 -16.23 12.07 4.35
CA GLU A 29 -15.83 10.70 4.71
C GLU A 29 -14.56 10.70 5.58
N LEU A 30 -13.53 11.43 5.18
CA LEU A 30 -12.28 11.53 5.95
C LEU A 30 -12.49 12.18 7.33
N SER A 31 -13.46 13.08 7.46
CA SER A 31 -13.76 13.73 8.73
C SER A 31 -14.34 12.77 9.79
N LYS A 32 -14.87 11.62 9.40
CA LYS A 32 -15.36 10.58 10.31
C LYS A 32 -14.23 9.78 10.97
N LEU A 33 -13.03 9.83 10.38
CA LEU A 33 -11.87 9.09 10.84
C LEU A 33 -11.02 9.94 11.79
N PHE A 34 -10.33 9.30 12.71
CA PHE A 34 -9.23 9.93 13.40
C PHE A 34 -7.99 9.84 12.52
N LEU A 35 -7.59 10.98 11.96
CA LEU A 35 -6.41 11.12 11.11
C LEU A 35 -5.53 12.24 11.66
N GLU A 36 -4.23 12.08 11.54
CA GLU A 36 -3.26 13.08 11.95
C GLU A 36 -2.84 14.01 10.81
N VAL A 37 -2.71 13.47 9.59
CA VAL A 37 -2.27 14.22 8.42
C VAL A 37 -3.08 13.82 7.19
N ILE A 38 -3.45 14.81 6.38
CA ILE A 38 -3.94 14.59 5.01
C ILE A 38 -3.05 15.38 4.06
N ILE A 39 -2.45 14.66 3.09
CA ILE A 39 -1.63 15.24 2.03
C ILE A 39 -2.40 15.11 0.72
N ALA A 40 -2.54 16.17 -0.05
CA ALA A 40 -3.22 16.11 -1.34
C ALA A 40 -2.68 17.14 -2.32
N ASN A 41 -2.87 16.88 -3.62
CA ASN A 41 -2.48 17.84 -4.66
C ASN A 41 -3.26 19.16 -4.54
N LYS A 42 -4.47 19.11 -4.01
CA LYS A 42 -5.29 20.31 -3.79
C LYS A 42 -6.47 19.99 -2.87
N PHE A 43 -7.05 21.01 -2.27
CA PHE A 43 -8.29 20.91 -1.49
C PHE A 43 -9.34 21.85 -2.04
N ASP A 44 -10.59 21.39 -2.17
CA ASP A 44 -11.73 22.26 -2.39
C ASP A 44 -11.93 23.20 -1.19
N ILE A 45 -12.44 24.40 -1.45
CA ILE A 45 -12.74 25.37 -0.38
C ILE A 45 -13.75 24.80 0.64
N ASN A 46 -14.73 24.02 0.17
CA ASN A 46 -15.69 23.36 1.05
C ASN A 46 -15.08 22.18 1.81
N ALA A 47 -14.10 21.48 1.20
CA ALA A 47 -13.34 20.43 1.87
C ALA A 47 -12.50 21.01 3.01
N LEU A 48 -11.83 22.14 2.78
CA LEU A 48 -11.06 22.86 3.81
C LEU A 48 -11.95 23.28 4.98
N LYS A 49 -13.15 23.83 4.71
CA LYS A 49 -14.10 24.24 5.76
C LYS A 49 -14.51 23.07 6.67
N ILE A 50 -14.63 21.86 6.11
CA ILE A 50 -14.98 20.65 6.87
C ILE A 50 -13.78 20.17 7.70
N LEU A 51 -12.63 19.99 7.05
CA LEU A 51 -11.46 19.37 7.66
C LEU A 51 -10.80 20.27 8.72
N LYS A 52 -10.79 21.60 8.54
CA LYS A 52 -10.28 22.57 9.52
C LYS A 52 -11.04 22.60 10.85
N ARG A 53 -12.24 22.00 10.93
CA ARG A 53 -12.95 21.82 12.20
C ARG A 53 -12.22 20.89 13.16
N LYS A 54 -11.36 20.00 12.63
CA LYS A 54 -10.52 19.10 13.41
C LYS A 54 -9.21 19.82 13.77
N LYS A 55 -9.11 20.36 14.97
CA LYS A 55 -8.01 21.23 15.42
C LYS A 55 -6.62 20.61 15.30
N ASN A 56 -6.51 19.29 15.48
CA ASN A 56 -5.23 18.56 15.46
C ASN A 56 -4.90 17.93 14.11
N LEU A 57 -5.79 18.04 13.12
CA LEU A 57 -5.57 17.50 11.77
C LEU A 57 -4.69 18.45 10.95
N ARG A 58 -3.58 17.96 10.46
CA ARG A 58 -2.65 18.70 9.60
C ARG A 58 -3.04 18.48 8.14
N LEU A 59 -3.24 19.55 7.39
CA LEU A 59 -3.56 19.54 5.97
C LEU A 59 -2.37 20.07 5.19
N ILE A 60 -1.82 19.23 4.31
CA ILE A 60 -0.66 19.56 3.48
C ILE A 60 -1.09 19.65 2.02
N ASP A 61 -1.00 20.85 1.45
CA ASP A 61 -1.19 21.06 0.02
C ASP A 61 0.13 20.78 -0.70
N ALA A 62 0.13 19.70 -1.51
CA ALA A 62 1.29 19.25 -2.27
C ALA A 62 1.21 19.66 -3.76
N SER A 63 0.38 20.67 -4.11
CA SER A 63 0.20 21.09 -5.51
C SER A 63 1.50 21.54 -6.19
N ASN A 64 2.42 22.12 -5.42
CA ASN A 64 3.72 22.58 -5.90
C ASN A 64 4.87 21.61 -5.58
N TYR A 65 4.57 20.45 -4.98
CA TYR A 65 5.59 19.48 -4.65
C TYR A 65 6.08 18.77 -5.91
N LYS A 66 7.39 18.84 -6.15
CA LYS A 66 8.07 18.10 -7.21
C LYS A 66 8.86 16.97 -6.57
N ILE A 67 8.67 15.77 -7.06
CA ILE A 67 9.52 14.64 -6.70
C ILE A 67 10.90 14.91 -7.31
N ASN A 68 11.87 15.20 -6.48
CA ASN A 68 13.26 15.29 -6.90
C ASN A 68 13.86 13.89 -6.75
N ASN A 69 14.60 13.46 -7.76
CA ASN A 69 15.43 12.25 -7.70
C ASN A 69 16.60 12.51 -6.76
N GLY A 70 16.34 12.39 -5.48
CA GLY A 70 17.29 12.70 -4.43
C GLY A 70 18.06 11.48 -3.94
N LEU A 71 19.04 11.76 -3.09
CA LEU A 71 19.70 10.76 -2.28
C LEU A 71 18.98 10.65 -0.94
N LYS A 72 18.78 9.42 -0.47
CA LYS A 72 18.38 9.15 0.92
C LYS A 72 19.61 9.08 1.79
N TYR A 73 19.54 9.73 2.91
CA TYR A 73 20.57 9.73 3.94
C TYR A 73 20.00 9.07 5.20
N LEU A 74 20.72 8.08 5.72
CA LEU A 74 20.38 7.44 6.98
C LEU A 74 21.59 7.54 7.91
N SER A 75 21.43 8.22 9.03
CA SER A 75 22.42 8.28 10.09
C SER A 75 22.44 6.97 10.87
N VAL A 76 23.62 6.35 11.00
CA VAL A 76 23.84 5.12 11.76
C VAL A 76 25.07 5.35 12.63
N ASN A 77 24.87 5.54 13.93
CA ASN A 77 25.94 5.95 14.87
C ASN A 77 26.66 7.22 14.38
N ASN A 78 27.94 7.12 14.09
CA ASN A 78 28.78 8.23 13.59
C ASN A 78 28.98 8.20 12.06
N GLU A 79 28.20 7.37 11.36
CA GLU A 79 28.31 7.16 9.91
C GLU A 79 27.00 7.56 9.20
N ILE A 80 27.07 7.75 7.91
CA ILE A 80 25.93 8.07 7.06
C ILE A 80 25.86 7.05 5.93
N LEU A 81 24.73 6.35 5.83
CA LEU A 81 24.41 5.56 4.65
C LEU A 81 23.73 6.45 3.61
N ILE A 82 24.25 6.41 2.39
CA ILE A 82 23.72 7.19 1.27
C ILE A 82 23.28 6.22 0.17
N GLN A 83 22.05 6.39 -0.30
CA GLN A 83 21.53 5.63 -1.44
C GLN A 83 20.63 6.48 -2.32
N SER A 84 20.50 6.12 -3.60
CA SER A 84 19.49 6.70 -4.47
C SER A 84 18.08 6.26 -4.03
N GLU A 85 17.10 7.12 -4.24
CA GLU A 85 15.71 6.73 -4.01
C GLU A 85 15.25 5.67 -5.01
N ASP A 86 14.47 4.69 -4.55
CA ASP A 86 13.79 3.74 -5.42
C ASP A 86 12.50 4.37 -5.97
N ILE A 87 12.65 5.09 -7.08
CA ILE A 87 11.54 5.78 -7.77
C ILE A 87 10.99 5.01 -8.96
N LYS A 88 11.60 3.85 -9.32
CA LYS A 88 11.18 3.07 -10.46
C LYS A 88 9.73 2.62 -10.30
N LYS A 89 8.86 3.03 -11.23
CA LYS A 89 7.51 2.48 -11.34
C LYS A 89 7.56 1.25 -12.22
N PHE A 90 7.25 0.10 -11.65
CA PHE A 90 7.22 -1.16 -12.38
C PHE A 90 6.01 -1.25 -13.29
N THR A 91 6.24 -1.78 -14.49
CA THR A 91 5.25 -2.02 -15.53
C THR A 91 5.33 -3.48 -15.98
N PHE A 92 4.41 -3.95 -16.80
CA PHE A 92 4.44 -5.35 -17.29
C PHE A 92 5.76 -5.74 -17.98
N LYS A 93 6.44 -4.79 -18.61
CA LYS A 93 7.73 -5.03 -19.30
C LYS A 93 8.87 -5.44 -18.35
N ASP A 94 8.72 -5.12 -17.08
CA ASP A 94 9.74 -5.42 -16.06
C ASP A 94 9.59 -6.85 -15.48
N PHE A 95 8.54 -7.59 -15.86
CA PHE A 95 8.23 -8.91 -15.32
C PHE A 95 8.39 -10.00 -16.36
N LYS A 96 8.84 -11.18 -15.90
CA LYS A 96 8.89 -12.42 -16.68
C LYS A 96 7.91 -13.42 -16.08
N ILE A 97 7.03 -13.96 -16.94
CA ILE A 97 6.14 -15.06 -16.53
C ILE A 97 6.96 -16.35 -16.53
N VAL A 98 7.05 -17.00 -15.38
CA VAL A 98 7.80 -18.24 -15.18
C VAL A 98 6.91 -19.43 -14.84
N SER A 99 5.62 -19.19 -14.55
CA SER A 99 4.63 -20.23 -14.24
C SER A 99 4.12 -20.91 -15.52
N LYS A 100 3.69 -22.19 -15.38
CA LYS A 100 3.04 -22.93 -16.48
C LYS A 100 1.73 -22.25 -16.90
N ARG A 101 0.90 -21.85 -15.92
CA ARG A 101 -0.31 -21.05 -16.14
C ARG A 101 0.07 -19.60 -16.37
N LYS A 102 -0.41 -19.01 -17.44
CA LYS A 102 -0.26 -17.58 -17.70
C LYS A 102 -1.33 -16.78 -16.94
N PRO A 103 -0.98 -15.64 -16.34
CA PRO A 103 -1.97 -14.78 -15.69
C PRO A 103 -2.89 -14.13 -16.73
N THR A 104 -4.14 -13.90 -16.34
CA THR A 104 -5.11 -13.12 -17.12
C THR A 104 -4.74 -11.64 -17.12
N SER A 105 -5.34 -10.86 -18.02
CA SER A 105 -5.12 -9.41 -18.07
C SER A 105 -5.52 -8.69 -16.78
N LYS A 106 -6.52 -9.19 -16.06
CA LYS A 106 -6.94 -8.65 -14.75
C LYS A 106 -5.91 -8.97 -13.67
N GLU A 107 -5.43 -10.22 -13.62
CA GLU A 107 -4.38 -10.63 -12.68
C GLU A 107 -3.08 -9.86 -12.93
N ILE A 108 -2.69 -9.61 -14.19
CA ILE A 108 -1.51 -8.80 -14.51
C ILE A 108 -1.63 -7.38 -13.92
N LYS A 109 -2.77 -6.73 -14.05
CA LYS A 109 -3.00 -5.40 -13.45
C LYS A 109 -2.86 -5.44 -11.93
N ASN A 110 -3.49 -6.43 -11.31
CA ASN A 110 -3.42 -6.62 -9.85
C ASN A 110 -1.99 -6.95 -9.39
N LEU A 111 -1.24 -7.78 -10.14
CA LEU A 111 0.17 -8.13 -9.83
C LEU A 111 1.07 -6.89 -9.89
N ILE A 112 0.95 -6.07 -10.95
CA ILE A 112 1.72 -4.84 -11.09
C ILE A 112 1.37 -3.87 -9.94
N PHE A 113 0.09 -3.73 -9.62
CA PHE A 113 -0.36 -2.90 -8.51
C PHE A 113 0.21 -3.39 -7.19
N ALA A 114 0.03 -4.68 -6.86
CA ALA A 114 0.51 -5.29 -5.62
C ALA A 114 2.03 -5.14 -5.46
N PHE A 115 2.80 -5.35 -6.53
CA PHE A 115 4.25 -5.23 -6.51
C PHE A 115 4.71 -3.79 -6.29
N ASN A 116 4.08 -2.81 -6.96
CA ASN A 116 4.37 -1.39 -6.74
C ASN A 116 4.03 -0.93 -5.31
N ILE A 117 3.04 -1.54 -4.65
CA ILE A 117 2.75 -1.29 -3.23
C ILE A 117 3.77 -2.00 -2.33
N CYS A 118 4.13 -3.26 -2.64
CA CYS A 118 4.99 -4.09 -1.82
C CYS A 118 6.35 -3.44 -1.53
N ARG A 119 6.90 -2.69 -2.48
CA ARG A 119 8.17 -1.93 -2.31
C ARG A 119 8.13 -0.88 -1.19
N HIS A 120 6.94 -0.41 -0.80
CA HIS A 120 6.75 0.56 0.29
C HIS A 120 6.43 -0.11 1.63
N VAL A 121 6.29 -1.42 1.65
CA VAL A 121 5.98 -2.20 2.85
C VAL A 121 7.29 -2.69 3.48
N LYS A 122 7.38 -2.60 4.80
CA LYS A 122 8.59 -3.02 5.52
C LYS A 122 8.78 -4.54 5.41
N SER A 123 10.00 -4.93 5.07
CA SER A 123 10.41 -6.34 4.91
C SER A 123 10.33 -7.15 6.23
N ASN A 124 10.03 -8.43 6.22
CA ASN A 124 9.52 -9.19 5.07
C ASN A 124 8.10 -8.76 4.75
N ALA A 125 7.82 -8.51 3.48
CA ALA A 125 6.57 -7.94 3.04
C ALA A 125 5.80 -8.90 2.11
N ILE A 126 4.51 -9.08 2.40
CA ILE A 126 3.53 -9.74 1.53
C ILE A 126 2.34 -8.81 1.35
N VAL A 127 1.97 -8.55 0.11
CA VAL A 127 0.80 -7.75 -0.25
C VAL A 127 -0.17 -8.60 -1.05
N LEU A 128 -1.39 -8.74 -0.54
CA LEU A 128 -2.51 -9.32 -1.26
C LEU A 128 -3.33 -8.22 -1.90
N ALA A 129 -3.68 -8.40 -3.17
CA ALA A 129 -4.47 -7.41 -3.91
C ALA A 129 -5.51 -8.07 -4.84
N ALA A 130 -6.62 -7.37 -5.02
CA ALA A 130 -7.67 -7.67 -5.99
C ALA A 130 -8.28 -6.35 -6.47
N ASN A 131 -8.65 -6.25 -7.76
CA ASN A 131 -9.25 -5.05 -8.34
C ASN A 131 -8.44 -3.78 -8.08
N GLU A 132 -7.10 -3.85 -8.22
CA GLU A 132 -6.16 -2.75 -7.96
C GLU A 132 -6.34 -2.11 -6.56
N THR A 133 -6.70 -2.96 -5.59
CA THR A 133 -6.89 -2.59 -4.18
C THR A 133 -6.17 -3.61 -3.30
N THR A 134 -5.49 -3.15 -2.27
CA THR A 134 -4.91 -4.04 -1.25
C THR A 134 -6.02 -4.63 -0.39
N VAL A 135 -5.94 -5.93 -0.14
CA VAL A 135 -6.93 -6.66 0.66
C VAL A 135 -6.33 -7.31 1.90
N GLY A 136 -5.01 -7.40 1.97
CA GLY A 136 -4.28 -7.87 3.13
C GLY A 136 -2.79 -7.56 3.00
N ILE A 137 -2.17 -7.12 4.08
CA ILE A 137 -0.74 -6.79 4.11
C ILE A 137 -0.12 -7.43 5.35
N GLY A 138 0.93 -8.23 5.13
CA GLY A 138 1.86 -8.68 6.16
C GLY A 138 3.18 -7.93 6.03
N SER A 139 3.66 -7.34 7.11
CA SER A 139 4.77 -6.39 7.10
C SER A 139 5.67 -6.56 8.29
N GLY A 140 6.98 -6.37 8.08
CA GLY A 140 7.96 -6.20 9.14
C GLY A 140 8.23 -7.46 9.97
N GLN A 141 7.87 -8.64 9.47
CA GLN A 141 8.10 -9.89 10.16
C GLN A 141 9.49 -10.45 9.86
N SER A 142 10.10 -11.10 10.85
CA SER A 142 11.37 -11.82 10.66
C SER A 142 11.21 -13.03 9.74
N SER A 143 10.05 -13.65 9.71
CA SER A 143 9.69 -14.75 8.82
C SER A 143 8.74 -14.29 7.70
N ARG A 144 9.06 -14.66 6.44
CA ARG A 144 8.17 -14.41 5.30
C ARG A 144 6.87 -15.21 5.41
N LEU A 145 6.94 -16.43 5.98
CA LEU A 145 5.76 -17.23 6.26
C LEU A 145 4.79 -16.54 7.21
N ASP A 146 5.29 -15.83 8.22
CA ASP A 146 4.43 -15.10 9.16
C ASP A 146 3.80 -13.87 8.48
N SER A 147 4.53 -13.20 7.59
CA SER A 147 3.94 -12.16 6.73
C SER A 147 2.81 -12.70 5.85
N CYS A 148 2.96 -13.92 5.28
CA CYS A 148 1.88 -14.58 4.53
C CYS A 148 0.64 -14.81 5.42
N LYS A 149 0.84 -15.38 6.62
CA LYS A 149 -0.25 -15.66 7.57
C LYS A 149 -1.00 -14.37 7.95
N ILE A 150 -0.26 -13.31 8.31
CA ILE A 150 -0.84 -12.02 8.69
C ILE A 150 -1.63 -11.40 7.54
N ALA A 151 -1.08 -11.41 6.31
CA ALA A 151 -1.76 -10.88 5.14
C ALA A 151 -3.08 -11.62 4.88
N ILE A 152 -3.07 -12.96 4.95
CA ILE A 152 -4.25 -13.82 4.77
C ILE A 152 -5.29 -13.59 5.88
N GLU A 153 -4.85 -13.52 7.14
CA GLU A 153 -5.73 -13.27 8.27
C GLU A 153 -6.45 -11.92 8.15
N LYS A 154 -5.71 -10.86 7.84
CA LYS A 154 -6.30 -9.53 7.62
C LYS A 154 -7.26 -9.53 6.45
N MET A 155 -6.92 -10.16 5.34
CA MET A 155 -7.82 -10.31 4.20
C MET A 155 -9.13 -10.98 4.62
N LYS A 156 -9.07 -12.14 5.28
CA LYS A 156 -10.25 -12.89 5.72
C LYS A 156 -11.10 -12.11 6.73
N LYS A 157 -10.48 -11.28 7.55
CA LYS A 157 -11.16 -10.49 8.58
C LYS A 157 -11.90 -9.28 8.05
N PHE A 158 -11.34 -8.60 7.05
CA PHE A 158 -11.83 -7.27 6.64
C PHE A 158 -12.41 -7.22 5.24
N THR A 159 -12.12 -8.22 4.40
CA THR A 159 -12.53 -8.21 3.00
C THR A 159 -13.10 -9.54 2.57
N THR A 160 -13.99 -9.49 1.59
CA THR A 160 -14.46 -10.68 0.86
C THR A 160 -13.93 -10.57 -0.56
N VAL A 161 -13.02 -11.47 -0.93
CA VAL A 161 -12.44 -11.51 -2.28
C VAL A 161 -12.82 -12.82 -2.91
N ASN A 162 -13.51 -12.75 -4.05
CA ASN A 162 -14.02 -13.95 -4.73
C ASN A 162 -13.25 -14.26 -6.01
N GLU A 163 -12.53 -13.29 -6.60
CA GLU A 163 -11.85 -13.47 -7.88
C GLU A 163 -10.58 -12.61 -8.02
N ASN A 164 -9.67 -13.09 -8.86
CA ASN A 164 -8.46 -12.39 -9.29
C ASN A 164 -7.58 -11.91 -8.12
N LEU A 165 -7.57 -12.68 -7.02
CA LEU A 165 -6.66 -12.45 -5.91
C LEU A 165 -5.23 -12.76 -6.35
N VAL A 166 -4.32 -11.85 -6.03
CA VAL A 166 -2.89 -11.99 -6.32
C VAL A 166 -2.06 -11.66 -5.08
N ALA A 167 -0.82 -12.14 -5.07
CA ALA A 167 0.16 -11.80 -4.03
C ALA A 167 1.42 -11.20 -4.66
N ALA A 168 2.02 -10.23 -3.95
CA ALA A 168 3.37 -9.76 -4.21
C ALA A 168 4.24 -9.93 -2.96
N SER A 169 5.52 -10.21 -3.18
CA SER A 169 6.54 -10.35 -2.14
C SER A 169 7.72 -9.45 -2.46
N ASP A 170 8.33 -8.85 -1.44
CA ASP A 170 9.51 -7.99 -1.58
C ASP A 170 10.80 -8.75 -1.91
N ALA A 171 10.80 -10.08 -1.73
CA ALA A 171 11.91 -10.95 -2.12
C ALA A 171 11.41 -12.38 -2.44
N PHE A 172 12.34 -13.27 -2.79
CA PHE A 172 12.04 -14.68 -3.11
C PHE A 172 11.57 -15.46 -1.88
N PHE A 173 10.89 -16.58 -2.14
CA PHE A 173 10.52 -17.56 -1.11
C PHE A 173 11.61 -18.62 -1.01
N PRO A 174 12.30 -18.74 0.13
CA PRO A 174 13.33 -19.79 0.30
C PRO A 174 12.74 -21.20 0.38
N PHE A 175 11.47 -21.30 0.80
CA PHE A 175 10.73 -22.57 0.94
C PHE A 175 9.34 -22.45 0.33
N VAL A 176 8.69 -23.57 0.04
CA VAL A 176 7.37 -23.60 -0.60
C VAL A 176 6.21 -23.28 0.36
N ASP A 177 6.42 -23.37 1.66
CA ASP A 177 5.42 -23.21 2.71
C ASP A 177 4.62 -21.90 2.64
N GLY A 178 5.32 -20.79 2.38
CA GLY A 178 4.68 -19.49 2.18
C GLY A 178 3.79 -19.46 0.94
N ILE A 179 4.27 -20.04 -0.17
CA ILE A 179 3.52 -20.13 -1.43
C ILE A 179 2.29 -21.02 -1.24
N GLU A 180 2.45 -22.19 -0.61
CA GLU A 180 1.34 -23.10 -0.33
C GLU A 180 0.23 -22.41 0.49
N LYS A 181 0.60 -21.63 1.50
CA LYS A 181 -0.38 -20.84 2.29
C LYS A 181 -1.12 -19.83 1.45
N LEU A 182 -0.44 -19.14 0.55
CA LEU A 182 -1.07 -18.18 -0.37
C LEU A 182 -2.04 -18.90 -1.33
N VAL A 183 -1.63 -20.00 -1.95
CA VAL A 183 -2.48 -20.80 -2.85
C VAL A 183 -3.72 -21.34 -2.10
N GLN A 184 -3.56 -21.87 -0.88
CA GLN A 184 -4.68 -22.33 -0.04
C GLN A 184 -5.66 -21.19 0.33
N SER A 185 -5.24 -19.95 0.23
CA SER A 185 -6.09 -18.77 0.49
C SER A 185 -6.78 -18.21 -0.75
N GLY A 186 -6.55 -18.81 -1.91
CA GLY A 186 -7.19 -18.42 -3.17
C GLY A 186 -6.33 -17.58 -4.13
N VAL A 187 -5.03 -17.43 -3.85
CA VAL A 187 -4.07 -16.77 -4.76
C VAL A 187 -3.76 -17.64 -5.96
#